data_b7328e7154a4b65ee7b45ed294274546
#
_entry.id   b7328e7154a4b65ee7b45ed294274546
#
_cell.length_a   1.000
_cell.length_b   1.000
_cell.length_c   1.000
_cell.angle_alpha   90.00
_cell.angle_beta   90.00
_cell.angle_gamma   90.00
#
_symmetry.space_group_name_H-M   'P 1'
#
loop_
_entity.id
_entity.type
_entity.pdbx_description
1 polymer ?
#
loop_
_entity_poly.entity_id
_entity_poly.type
_entity_poly.pdbx_seq_one_letter_code
_entity_poly.pdbx_strand_id
1 'polypeptide(L)'
;MSNFEPTTDQLNAIDYSDSMVVIAKPGSGKTYVVSEKIRSILPDLLAHQGVIAISYTNKASTELKKRSTGNGINQNSSFFGTIDKFCDVEIIIPFLSQMWGRPTEEITVTKISNLGEEEQKPFSDIQLDQVSIDDLEAHLEIVKSYFQKGLLFLETNGALALYVLTNSAACQNYVRSRYSHIFIDEYQDSGLEQHQLFLKLKELGLIAVAVGDADQSIFQFSGKDSKHLLELAKSNEFKSFSVDINHRCHPSIVNYSMRLLDEGASLLNADECHVFYQSIDGNQESIAAWIDARIENLRGQYEIGR
;
A
#
# COMPACT_ATOMS: atom_id res chain seq x y z
N MET A 1 10.04 28.58 2.87
CA MET A 1 10.03 27.10 2.90
C MET A 1 11.06 26.71 3.94
N SER A 2 10.62 26.14 5.08
CA SER A 2 11.56 25.62 6.08
C SER A 2 12.39 24.53 5.41
N ASN A 3 13.72 24.60 5.48
CA ASN A 3 14.58 23.52 5.05
C ASN A 3 14.23 22.30 5.90
N PHE A 4 13.52 21.33 5.30
CA PHE A 4 13.29 20.05 5.93
C PHE A 4 14.61 19.30 5.95
N GLU A 5 15.14 19.07 7.14
CA GLU A 5 16.32 18.22 7.33
C GLU A 5 15.85 16.83 7.78
N PRO A 6 16.27 15.75 7.09
CA PRO A 6 15.92 14.40 7.50
C PRO A 6 16.52 14.05 8.86
N THR A 7 15.80 13.28 9.64
CA THR A 7 16.31 12.76 10.92
C THR A 7 17.34 11.66 10.68
N THR A 8 18.16 11.37 11.70
CA THR A 8 19.13 10.26 11.66
C THR A 8 18.44 8.93 11.38
N ASP A 9 17.26 8.69 11.96
CA ASP A 9 16.49 7.44 11.73
C ASP A 9 15.98 7.32 10.30
N GLN A 10 15.52 8.45 9.71
CA GLN A 10 15.15 8.49 8.30
C GLN A 10 16.36 8.21 7.40
N LEU A 11 17.51 8.83 7.67
CA LEU A 11 18.74 8.59 6.89
C LEU A 11 19.20 7.13 7.01
N ASN A 12 19.20 6.56 8.21
CA ASN A 12 19.58 5.16 8.42
C ASN A 12 18.68 4.20 7.61
N ALA A 13 17.37 4.46 7.52
CA ALA A 13 16.45 3.66 6.71
C ALA A 13 16.68 3.88 5.21
N ILE A 14 16.95 5.12 4.76
CA ILE A 14 17.23 5.43 3.35
C ILE A 14 18.52 4.75 2.88
N ASP A 15 19.56 4.76 3.69
CA ASP A 15 20.91 4.26 3.32
C ASP A 15 21.02 2.72 3.45
N TYR A 16 20.09 2.08 4.14
CA TYR A 16 20.15 0.62 4.32
C TYR A 16 19.89 -0.12 3.01
N SER A 17 20.75 -1.07 2.64
CA SER A 17 20.79 -1.67 1.29
C SER A 17 20.07 -3.01 1.13
N ASP A 18 19.43 -3.53 2.17
CA ASP A 18 18.76 -4.84 2.13
C ASP A 18 17.28 -4.73 2.54
N SER A 19 16.60 -5.86 2.63
CA SER A 19 15.17 -5.93 2.99
C SER A 19 14.91 -5.37 4.38
N MET A 20 13.91 -4.51 4.49
CA MET A 20 13.61 -3.79 5.73
C MET A 20 12.13 -3.51 5.94
N VAL A 21 11.80 -3.26 7.19
CA VAL A 21 10.50 -2.74 7.63
C VAL A 21 10.71 -1.39 8.32
N VAL A 22 9.93 -0.41 7.95
CA VAL A 22 9.90 0.89 8.61
C VAL A 22 8.57 1.06 9.33
N ILE A 23 8.60 1.05 10.66
CA ILE A 23 7.45 1.41 11.48
C ILE A 23 7.51 2.91 11.73
N ALA A 24 6.51 3.62 11.26
CA ALA A 24 6.55 5.07 11.23
C ALA A 24 5.25 5.68 11.73
N LYS A 25 5.34 6.58 12.70
CA LYS A 25 4.18 7.27 13.28
C LYS A 25 3.54 8.26 12.28
N PRO A 26 2.30 8.70 12.53
CA PRO A 26 1.64 9.70 11.71
C PRO A 26 2.50 10.95 11.54
N GLY A 27 2.63 11.46 10.32
CA GLY A 27 3.38 12.68 10.05
C GLY A 27 4.91 12.58 10.18
N SER A 28 5.48 11.39 10.41
CA SER A 28 6.92 11.18 10.55
C SER A 28 7.69 11.11 9.22
N GLY A 29 7.00 11.22 8.08
CA GLY A 29 7.65 11.23 6.77
C GLY A 29 7.82 9.85 6.13
N LYS A 30 6.90 8.88 6.37
CA LYS A 30 6.88 7.56 5.69
C LYS A 30 7.17 7.66 4.20
N THR A 31 6.31 8.36 3.47
CA THR A 31 6.43 8.53 2.01
C THR A 31 7.73 9.26 1.60
N TYR A 32 8.28 10.13 2.46
CA TYR A 32 9.58 10.75 2.23
C TYR A 32 10.70 9.70 2.23
N VAL A 33 10.75 8.83 3.23
CA VAL A 33 11.75 7.74 3.31
C VAL A 33 11.66 6.85 2.07
N VAL A 34 10.46 6.41 1.68
CA VAL A 34 10.25 5.59 0.48
C VAL A 34 10.71 6.31 -0.78
N SER A 35 10.31 7.57 -0.97
CA SER A 35 10.64 8.32 -2.18
C SER A 35 12.13 8.62 -2.32
N GLU A 36 12.82 8.99 -1.23
CA GLU A 36 14.26 9.24 -1.26
C GLU A 36 15.06 7.96 -1.47
N LYS A 37 14.62 6.84 -0.85
CA LYS A 37 15.24 5.55 -1.10
C LYS A 37 15.09 5.10 -2.56
N ILE A 38 13.91 5.21 -3.15
CA ILE A 38 13.70 4.93 -4.58
C ILE A 38 14.60 5.85 -5.42
N ARG A 39 14.65 7.15 -5.09
CA ARG A 39 15.45 8.14 -5.79
C ARG A 39 16.94 7.82 -5.77
N SER A 40 17.46 7.28 -4.67
CA SER A 40 18.88 6.88 -4.57
C SER A 40 19.19 5.63 -5.40
N ILE A 41 18.24 4.73 -5.61
CA ILE A 41 18.42 3.46 -6.31
C ILE A 41 18.30 3.61 -7.84
N LEU A 42 17.33 4.41 -8.32
CA LEU A 42 17.02 4.50 -9.75
C LEU A 42 18.20 4.81 -10.67
N PRO A 43 19.16 5.71 -10.32
CA PRO A 43 20.30 6.02 -11.16
C PRO A 43 21.26 4.85 -11.39
N ASP A 44 21.32 3.91 -10.46
CA ASP A 44 22.24 2.76 -10.52
C ASP A 44 21.65 1.56 -11.27
N LEU A 45 20.36 1.61 -11.62
CA LEU A 45 19.69 0.56 -12.35
C LEU A 45 19.92 0.66 -13.85
N LEU A 46 20.00 -0.49 -14.49
CA LEU A 46 20.03 -0.57 -15.96
C LEU A 46 18.68 -0.10 -16.55
N ALA A 47 18.68 0.36 -17.79
CA ALA A 47 17.48 0.93 -18.44
C ALA A 47 16.27 -0.04 -18.49
N HIS A 48 16.52 -1.36 -18.53
CA HIS A 48 15.47 -2.38 -18.52
C HIS A 48 15.08 -2.80 -17.10
N GLN A 49 15.78 -2.33 -16.08
CA GLN A 49 15.48 -2.59 -14.67
C GLN A 49 14.67 -1.47 -14.07
N GLY A 50 14.00 -1.76 -12.96
CA GLY A 50 13.22 -0.80 -12.22
C GLY A 50 12.88 -1.28 -10.82
N VAL A 51 12.03 -0.54 -10.15
CA VAL A 51 11.47 -0.90 -8.85
C VAL A 51 9.96 -1.07 -8.96
N ILE A 52 9.39 -1.88 -8.08
CA ILE A 52 7.94 -1.97 -7.86
C ILE A 52 7.62 -1.05 -6.69
N ALA A 53 6.82 -0.02 -6.91
CA ALA A 53 6.39 0.93 -5.87
C ALA A 53 4.87 0.94 -5.77
N ILE A 54 4.38 0.33 -4.70
CA ILE A 54 2.95 0.13 -4.41
C ILE A 54 2.49 1.13 -3.37
N SER A 55 1.34 1.75 -3.64
CA SER A 55 0.60 2.56 -2.67
C SER A 55 -0.88 2.17 -2.70
N TYR A 56 -1.59 2.46 -1.61
CA TYR A 56 -2.99 2.05 -1.45
C TYR A 56 -3.95 2.69 -2.46
N THR A 57 -3.65 3.90 -2.95
CA THR A 57 -4.50 4.61 -3.92
C THR A 57 -3.72 5.08 -5.14
N ASN A 58 -4.43 5.25 -6.28
CA ASN A 58 -3.84 5.82 -7.49
C ASN A 58 -3.26 7.22 -7.27
N LYS A 59 -3.88 8.04 -6.40
CA LYS A 59 -3.40 9.38 -6.06
C LYS A 59 -2.07 9.28 -5.29
N ALA A 60 -1.99 8.41 -4.29
CA ALA A 60 -0.76 8.21 -3.51
C ALA A 60 0.38 7.67 -4.39
N SER A 61 0.10 6.71 -5.28
CA SER A 61 1.12 6.17 -6.20
C SER A 61 1.63 7.22 -7.20
N THR A 62 0.73 8.09 -7.68
CA THR A 62 1.12 9.21 -8.56
C THR A 62 2.02 10.22 -7.83
N GLU A 63 1.70 10.53 -6.58
CA GLU A 63 2.51 11.42 -5.74
C GLU A 63 3.87 10.78 -5.41
N LEU A 64 3.89 9.49 -5.06
CA LEU A 64 5.12 8.74 -4.81
C LEU A 64 6.01 8.74 -6.06
N LYS A 65 5.45 8.45 -7.23
CA LYS A 65 6.16 8.54 -8.52
C LYS A 65 6.77 9.92 -8.73
N LYS A 66 5.95 10.99 -8.58
CA LYS A 66 6.40 12.38 -8.76
C LYS A 66 7.56 12.73 -7.84
N ARG A 67 7.50 12.31 -6.57
CA ARG A 67 8.58 12.55 -5.59
C ARG A 67 9.84 11.77 -5.93
N SER A 68 9.71 10.49 -6.29
CA SER A 68 10.84 9.61 -6.60
C SER A 68 11.57 9.99 -7.90
N THR A 69 10.85 10.49 -8.91
CA THR A 69 11.39 10.82 -10.23
C THR A 69 11.55 12.33 -10.46
N GLY A 70 11.36 13.15 -9.43
CA GLY A 70 11.58 14.60 -9.49
C GLY A 70 13.00 14.97 -9.90
N ASN A 71 13.18 16.18 -10.44
CA ASN A 71 14.49 16.71 -10.90
C ASN A 71 15.14 15.90 -12.03
N GLY A 72 14.32 15.27 -12.91
CA GLY A 72 14.81 14.61 -14.11
C GLY A 72 15.39 13.20 -13.92
N ILE A 73 15.16 12.57 -12.77
CA ILE A 73 15.54 11.17 -12.55
C ILE A 73 14.68 10.28 -13.45
N ASN A 74 15.33 9.42 -14.22
CA ASN A 74 14.64 8.45 -15.08
C ASN A 74 13.98 7.37 -14.22
N GLN A 75 12.69 7.12 -14.46
CA GLN A 75 11.98 6.03 -13.78
C GLN A 75 12.41 4.63 -14.26
N ASN A 76 13.18 4.54 -15.37
CA ASN A 76 13.54 3.28 -16.02
C ASN A 76 12.29 2.40 -16.29
N SER A 77 12.37 1.09 -16.06
CA SER A 77 11.24 0.17 -16.21
C SER A 77 10.42 -0.03 -14.94
N SER A 78 10.42 0.96 -14.03
CA SER A 78 9.73 0.88 -12.74
C SER A 78 8.21 0.89 -12.89
N PHE A 79 7.55 0.17 -12.00
CA PHE A 79 6.10 0.20 -11.82
C PHE A 79 5.73 1.07 -10.62
N PHE A 80 4.78 1.98 -10.82
CA PHE A 80 4.16 2.79 -9.76
C PHE A 80 2.64 2.62 -9.88
N GLY A 81 1.98 2.09 -8.85
CA GLY A 81 0.56 1.80 -8.91
C GLY A 81 -0.02 1.22 -7.63
N THR A 82 -1.23 0.70 -7.73
CA THR A 82 -1.84 -0.15 -6.71
C THR A 82 -1.40 -1.60 -6.89
N ILE A 83 -1.57 -2.41 -5.83
CA ILE A 83 -1.20 -3.83 -5.87
C ILE A 83 -2.01 -4.60 -6.92
N ASP A 84 -3.33 -4.33 -7.02
CA ASP A 84 -4.21 -5.00 -7.99
C ASP A 84 -3.75 -4.70 -9.42
N LYS A 85 -3.45 -3.43 -9.70
CA LYS A 85 -2.94 -3.04 -11.02
C LYS A 85 -1.59 -3.69 -11.34
N PHE A 86 -0.72 -3.88 -10.34
CA PHE A 86 0.53 -4.61 -10.51
C PHE A 86 0.26 -6.09 -10.86
N CYS A 87 -0.62 -6.74 -10.11
CA CYS A 87 -1.03 -8.12 -10.38
C CYS A 87 -1.56 -8.29 -11.79
N ASP A 88 -2.48 -7.42 -12.22
CA ASP A 88 -3.09 -7.49 -13.56
C ASP A 88 -2.05 -7.28 -14.66
N VAL A 89 -1.33 -6.17 -14.63
CA VAL A 89 -0.55 -5.68 -15.78
C VAL A 89 0.80 -6.38 -15.89
N GLU A 90 1.43 -6.71 -14.76
CA GLU A 90 2.80 -7.25 -14.75
C GLU A 90 2.85 -8.78 -14.58
N ILE A 91 1.79 -9.39 -14.03
CA ILE A 91 1.79 -10.82 -13.71
C ILE A 91 0.69 -11.57 -14.48
N ILE A 92 -0.58 -11.26 -14.23
CA ILE A 92 -1.71 -12.08 -14.68
C ILE A 92 -1.87 -12.01 -16.19
N ILE A 93 -2.15 -10.81 -16.73
CA ILE A 93 -2.44 -10.63 -18.17
C ILE A 93 -1.29 -11.13 -19.05
N PRO A 94 0.00 -10.82 -18.77
CA PRO A 94 1.10 -11.27 -19.62
C PRO A 94 1.34 -12.79 -19.59
N PHE A 95 1.15 -13.44 -18.45
CA PHE A 95 1.61 -14.82 -18.27
C PHE A 95 0.50 -15.86 -18.20
N LEU A 96 -0.72 -15.49 -17.81
CA LEU A 96 -1.82 -16.44 -17.69
C LEU A 96 -2.21 -17.03 -19.03
N SER A 97 -2.17 -16.23 -20.11
CA SER A 97 -2.40 -16.71 -21.48
C SER A 97 -1.41 -17.77 -21.95
N GLN A 98 -0.20 -17.77 -21.41
CA GLN A 98 0.80 -18.82 -21.70
C GLN A 98 0.48 -20.14 -20.97
N MET A 99 -0.13 -20.05 -19.79
CA MET A 99 -0.48 -21.21 -18.95
C MET A 99 -1.83 -21.84 -19.35
N TRP A 100 -2.85 -20.99 -19.65
CA TRP A 100 -4.22 -21.43 -19.84
C TRP A 100 -4.76 -21.29 -21.28
N GLY A 101 -3.92 -20.77 -22.19
CA GLY A 101 -4.29 -20.41 -23.55
C GLY A 101 -4.84 -18.98 -23.65
N ARG A 102 -4.91 -18.47 -24.85
CA ARG A 102 -5.42 -17.11 -25.10
C ARG A 102 -6.93 -17.08 -24.93
N PRO A 103 -7.49 -16.04 -24.27
CA PRO A 103 -8.93 -15.85 -24.21
C PRO A 103 -9.52 -15.57 -25.60
N THR A 104 -10.80 -15.88 -25.77
CA THR A 104 -11.53 -15.66 -27.03
C THR A 104 -11.96 -14.21 -27.23
N GLU A 105 -12.07 -13.46 -26.12
CA GLU A 105 -12.45 -12.06 -26.08
C GLU A 105 -11.38 -11.20 -25.42
N GLU A 106 -11.50 -9.89 -25.54
CA GLU A 106 -10.61 -8.94 -24.85
C GLU A 106 -10.78 -9.07 -23.33
N ILE A 107 -9.64 -9.04 -22.61
CA ILE A 107 -9.65 -9.23 -21.17
C ILE A 107 -10.30 -8.03 -20.48
N THR A 108 -11.33 -8.30 -19.70
CA THR A 108 -12.03 -7.33 -18.86
C THR A 108 -11.95 -7.75 -17.40
N VAL A 109 -11.48 -6.84 -16.54
CA VAL A 109 -11.48 -7.04 -15.08
C VAL A 109 -12.84 -6.61 -14.53
N THR A 110 -13.51 -7.50 -13.81
CA THR A 110 -14.83 -7.28 -13.22
C THR A 110 -14.90 -7.83 -11.81
N LYS A 111 -16.04 -7.67 -11.13
CA LYS A 111 -16.31 -8.32 -9.83
C LYS A 111 -17.21 -9.53 -10.03
N ILE A 112 -17.03 -10.55 -9.20
CA ILE A 112 -17.93 -11.73 -9.15
C ILE A 112 -19.37 -11.29 -8.88
N SER A 113 -19.57 -10.27 -8.02
CA SER A 113 -20.89 -9.68 -7.74
C SER A 113 -21.60 -9.06 -8.94
N ASN A 114 -20.91 -8.80 -10.05
CA ASN A 114 -21.49 -8.28 -11.28
C ASN A 114 -21.99 -9.38 -12.23
N LEU A 115 -21.71 -10.65 -11.91
CA LEU A 115 -22.24 -11.81 -12.65
C LEU A 115 -23.72 -12.02 -12.34
N GLY A 116 -24.42 -12.75 -13.21
CA GLY A 116 -25.77 -13.23 -12.92
C GLY A 116 -25.83 -14.19 -11.72
N GLU A 117 -26.98 -14.28 -11.05
CA GLU A 117 -27.13 -15.10 -9.82
C GLU A 117 -26.71 -16.56 -10.03
N GLU A 118 -27.02 -17.16 -11.19
CA GLU A 118 -26.61 -18.53 -11.50
C GLU A 118 -25.10 -18.67 -11.69
N GLU A 119 -24.46 -17.64 -12.22
CA GLU A 119 -23.02 -17.61 -12.47
C GLU A 119 -22.20 -17.34 -11.20
N GLN A 120 -22.82 -16.75 -10.17
CA GLN A 120 -22.20 -16.55 -8.84
C GLN A 120 -22.22 -17.82 -7.99
N LYS A 121 -23.16 -18.76 -8.22
CA LYS A 121 -23.31 -19.97 -7.40
C LYS A 121 -22.01 -20.78 -7.20
N PRO A 122 -21.16 -20.97 -8.22
CA PRO A 122 -19.91 -21.69 -8.06
C PRO A 122 -18.91 -21.05 -7.07
N PHE A 123 -19.11 -19.77 -6.71
CA PHE A 123 -18.26 -19.02 -5.78
C PHE A 123 -18.93 -18.80 -4.41
N SER A 124 -20.07 -19.46 -4.15
CA SER A 124 -20.87 -19.23 -2.93
C SER A 124 -20.21 -19.69 -1.63
N ASP A 125 -19.22 -20.56 -1.72
CA ASP A 125 -18.40 -21.07 -0.61
C ASP A 125 -17.10 -20.29 -0.40
N ILE A 126 -16.81 -19.30 -1.25
CA ILE A 126 -15.62 -18.45 -1.14
C ILE A 126 -15.97 -17.17 -0.39
N GLN A 127 -15.10 -16.79 0.53
CA GLN A 127 -15.13 -15.49 1.16
C GLN A 127 -14.49 -14.45 0.24
N LEU A 128 -15.31 -13.74 -0.57
CA LEU A 128 -14.86 -12.90 -1.69
C LEU A 128 -13.99 -11.70 -1.30
N ASP A 129 -13.95 -11.30 -0.05
CA ASP A 129 -13.08 -10.25 0.47
C ASP A 129 -11.68 -10.75 0.86
N GLN A 130 -11.47 -12.08 0.91
CA GLN A 130 -10.21 -12.72 1.31
C GLN A 130 -10.00 -14.05 0.55
N VAL A 131 -9.97 -14.00 -0.78
CA VAL A 131 -9.79 -15.22 -1.60
C VAL A 131 -8.35 -15.72 -1.46
N SER A 132 -8.15 -16.83 -0.79
CA SER A 132 -6.84 -17.45 -0.62
C SER A 132 -6.39 -18.23 -1.87
N ILE A 133 -5.12 -18.64 -1.89
CA ILE A 133 -4.60 -19.51 -2.95
C ILE A 133 -5.30 -20.87 -2.93
N ASP A 134 -5.65 -21.39 -1.76
CA ASP A 134 -6.36 -22.68 -1.61
C ASP A 134 -7.80 -22.59 -2.18
N ASP A 135 -8.49 -21.47 -1.93
CA ASP A 135 -9.80 -21.19 -2.53
C ASP A 135 -9.70 -21.10 -4.06
N LEU A 136 -8.67 -20.43 -4.57
CA LEU A 136 -8.42 -20.34 -6.00
C LEU A 136 -8.16 -21.73 -6.61
N GLU A 137 -7.32 -22.56 -5.98
CA GLU A 137 -6.98 -23.89 -6.47
C GLU A 137 -8.20 -24.82 -6.47
N ALA A 138 -9.07 -24.72 -5.47
CA ALA A 138 -10.34 -25.46 -5.43
C ALA A 138 -11.29 -25.06 -6.58
N HIS A 139 -11.23 -23.82 -7.06
CA HIS A 139 -12.09 -23.27 -8.11
C HIS A 139 -11.38 -23.03 -9.45
N LEU A 140 -10.17 -23.57 -9.61
CA LEU A 140 -9.26 -23.24 -10.73
C LEU A 140 -9.90 -23.43 -12.11
N GLU A 141 -10.61 -24.53 -12.33
CA GLU A 141 -11.25 -24.82 -13.63
C GLU A 141 -12.38 -23.83 -13.96
N ILE A 142 -13.08 -23.35 -12.93
CA ILE A 142 -14.14 -22.34 -13.10
C ILE A 142 -13.52 -21.00 -13.47
N VAL A 143 -12.52 -20.54 -12.68
CA VAL A 143 -11.79 -19.28 -12.95
C VAL A 143 -11.15 -19.31 -14.34
N LYS A 144 -10.55 -20.43 -14.72
CA LYS A 144 -9.99 -20.65 -16.05
C LYS A 144 -11.04 -20.57 -17.16
N SER A 145 -12.23 -21.12 -16.96
CA SER A 145 -13.33 -21.03 -17.94
C SER A 145 -13.78 -19.60 -18.18
N TYR A 146 -13.83 -18.77 -17.13
CA TYR A 146 -14.13 -17.34 -17.25
C TYR A 146 -12.98 -16.58 -17.91
N PHE A 147 -11.74 -16.86 -17.55
CA PHE A 147 -10.58 -16.28 -18.22
C PHE A 147 -10.59 -16.57 -19.74
N GLN A 148 -10.91 -17.77 -20.14
CA GLN A 148 -11.03 -18.13 -21.58
C GLN A 148 -12.09 -17.31 -22.32
N LYS A 149 -13.11 -16.78 -21.63
CA LYS A 149 -14.13 -15.86 -22.12
C LYS A 149 -13.70 -14.39 -22.01
N GLY A 150 -12.48 -14.10 -21.56
CA GLY A 150 -11.96 -12.74 -21.38
C GLY A 150 -12.34 -12.09 -20.05
N LEU A 151 -12.80 -12.85 -19.03
CA LEU A 151 -13.16 -12.30 -17.73
C LEU A 151 -12.10 -12.62 -16.66
N LEU A 152 -11.66 -11.59 -15.94
CA LEU A 152 -10.85 -11.68 -14.71
C LEU A 152 -11.64 -11.09 -13.55
N PHE A 153 -11.52 -11.69 -12.37
CA PHE A 153 -12.23 -11.25 -11.18
C PHE A 153 -11.29 -10.53 -10.23
N LEU A 154 -11.66 -9.31 -9.85
CA LEU A 154 -10.87 -8.46 -8.95
C LEU A 154 -10.61 -9.15 -7.60
N GLU A 155 -11.60 -9.89 -7.10
CA GLU A 155 -11.50 -10.62 -5.84
C GLU A 155 -10.45 -11.74 -5.87
N THR A 156 -10.14 -12.29 -7.04
CA THR A 156 -9.15 -13.37 -7.19
C THR A 156 -7.74 -12.87 -7.54
N ASN A 157 -7.53 -11.57 -7.76
CA ASN A 157 -6.28 -11.04 -8.30
C ASN A 157 -5.04 -11.40 -7.48
N GLY A 158 -5.10 -11.26 -6.17
CA GLY A 158 -3.98 -11.58 -5.29
C GLY A 158 -3.58 -13.05 -5.35
N ALA A 159 -4.57 -13.95 -5.18
CA ALA A 159 -4.37 -15.39 -5.25
C ALA A 159 -3.93 -15.85 -6.65
N LEU A 160 -4.51 -15.27 -7.71
CA LEU A 160 -4.16 -15.59 -9.10
C LEU A 160 -2.74 -15.13 -9.45
N ALA A 161 -2.32 -13.97 -8.97
CA ALA A 161 -0.94 -13.50 -9.14
C ALA A 161 0.06 -14.42 -8.43
N LEU A 162 -0.24 -14.87 -7.21
CA LEU A 162 0.56 -15.86 -6.49
C LEU A 162 0.63 -17.18 -7.24
N TYR A 163 -0.50 -17.66 -7.75
CA TYR A 163 -0.56 -18.88 -8.56
C TYR A 163 0.35 -18.77 -9.80
N VAL A 164 0.27 -17.66 -10.54
CA VAL A 164 1.13 -17.41 -11.71
C VAL A 164 2.60 -17.34 -11.33
N LEU A 165 2.96 -16.58 -10.28
CA LEU A 165 4.33 -16.48 -9.78
C LEU A 165 4.89 -17.81 -9.28
N THR A 166 4.04 -18.69 -8.77
CA THR A 166 4.47 -20.01 -8.30
C THR A 166 4.68 -20.98 -9.44
N ASN A 167 3.81 -20.97 -10.45
CA ASN A 167 3.73 -21.99 -11.48
C ASN A 167 4.33 -21.59 -12.84
N SER A 168 4.74 -20.33 -13.04
CA SER A 168 5.31 -19.83 -14.31
C SER A 168 6.78 -19.43 -14.17
N ALA A 169 7.69 -20.27 -14.63
CA ALA A 169 9.12 -19.95 -14.70
C ALA A 169 9.39 -18.70 -15.58
N ALA A 170 8.59 -18.49 -16.62
CA ALA A 170 8.70 -17.32 -17.48
C ALA A 170 8.38 -16.03 -16.70
N CYS A 171 7.32 -16.03 -15.88
CA CYS A 171 6.96 -14.93 -14.99
C CYS A 171 8.05 -14.66 -13.95
N GLN A 172 8.55 -15.70 -13.29
CA GLN A 172 9.65 -15.58 -12.32
C GLN A 172 10.90 -14.93 -12.94
N ASN A 173 11.32 -15.40 -14.12
CA ASN A 173 12.48 -14.85 -14.82
C ASN A 173 12.25 -13.39 -15.25
N TYR A 174 11.04 -13.05 -15.71
CA TYR A 174 10.68 -11.70 -16.04
C TYR A 174 10.80 -10.78 -14.82
N VAL A 175 10.19 -11.16 -13.71
CA VAL A 175 10.23 -10.37 -12.46
C VAL A 175 11.65 -10.17 -11.97
N ARG A 176 12.45 -11.23 -11.91
CA ARG A 176 13.87 -11.16 -11.48
C ARG A 176 14.75 -10.28 -12.36
N SER A 177 14.50 -10.29 -13.67
CA SER A 177 15.32 -9.52 -14.62
C SER A 177 14.92 -8.06 -14.67
N ARG A 178 13.62 -7.77 -14.44
CA ARG A 178 13.08 -6.41 -14.55
C ARG A 178 13.12 -5.64 -13.26
N TYR A 179 12.91 -6.27 -12.11
CA TYR A 179 12.75 -5.59 -10.84
C TYR A 179 13.85 -5.92 -9.85
N SER A 180 14.43 -4.88 -9.23
CA SER A 180 15.44 -5.00 -8.19
C SER A 180 14.83 -4.93 -6.78
N HIS A 181 13.79 -4.13 -6.62
CA HIS A 181 13.18 -3.84 -5.32
C HIS A 181 11.66 -3.84 -5.42
N ILE A 182 11.01 -4.18 -4.29
CA ILE A 182 9.59 -3.90 -4.06
C ILE A 182 9.42 -3.00 -2.83
N PHE A 183 8.65 -1.94 -2.99
CA PHE A 183 8.24 -1.00 -1.95
C PHE A 183 6.73 -1.06 -1.80
N ILE A 184 6.25 -1.24 -0.57
CA ILE A 184 4.84 -1.08 -0.24
C ILE A 184 4.70 -0.02 0.86
N ASP A 185 4.06 1.10 0.51
CA ASP A 185 3.67 2.17 1.44
C ASP A 185 2.29 1.86 2.02
N GLU A 186 2.04 2.23 3.27
CA GLU A 186 0.85 1.91 4.07
C GLU A 186 0.64 0.38 4.22
N TYR A 187 1.69 -0.35 4.53
CA TYR A 187 1.68 -1.82 4.60
C TYR A 187 0.71 -2.38 5.65
N GLN A 188 0.34 -1.62 6.68
CA GLN A 188 -0.66 -2.01 7.67
C GLN A 188 -2.05 -2.27 7.06
N ASP A 189 -2.30 -1.77 5.85
CA ASP A 189 -3.55 -1.98 5.12
C ASP A 189 -3.49 -3.18 4.14
N SER A 190 -2.41 -3.96 4.18
CA SER A 190 -2.23 -5.14 3.32
C SER A 190 -3.02 -6.34 3.84
N GLY A 191 -3.75 -7.01 2.95
CA GLY A 191 -4.37 -8.31 3.23
C GLY A 191 -3.37 -9.46 3.15
N LEU A 192 -3.86 -10.69 3.44
CA LEU A 192 -3.03 -11.90 3.46
C LEU A 192 -2.36 -12.16 2.11
N GLU A 193 -3.10 -12.08 1.02
CA GLU A 193 -2.60 -12.38 -0.34
C GLU A 193 -1.55 -11.38 -0.77
N GLN A 194 -1.73 -10.11 -0.40
CA GLN A 194 -0.75 -9.05 -0.67
C GLN A 194 0.53 -9.26 0.12
N HIS A 195 0.40 -9.70 1.38
CA HIS A 195 1.54 -10.07 2.22
C HIS A 195 2.29 -11.28 1.63
N GLN A 196 1.57 -12.33 1.22
CA GLN A 196 2.16 -13.51 0.57
C GLN A 196 2.85 -13.16 -0.75
N LEU A 197 2.23 -12.28 -1.56
CA LEU A 197 2.83 -11.77 -2.80
C LEU A 197 4.14 -11.01 -2.52
N PHE A 198 4.16 -10.14 -1.51
CA PHE A 198 5.36 -9.41 -1.10
C PHE A 198 6.49 -10.36 -0.68
N LEU A 199 6.19 -11.38 0.13
CA LEU A 199 7.16 -12.40 0.53
C LEU A 199 7.63 -13.24 -0.66
N LYS A 200 6.74 -13.58 -1.59
CA LYS A 200 7.09 -14.33 -2.80
C LYS A 200 8.04 -13.55 -3.71
N LEU A 201 7.82 -12.24 -3.85
CA LEU A 201 8.73 -11.37 -4.61
C LEU A 201 10.11 -11.26 -3.95
N LYS A 202 10.16 -11.20 -2.60
CA LYS A 202 11.44 -11.30 -1.86
C LYS A 202 12.14 -12.64 -2.08
N GLU A 203 11.42 -13.76 -2.01
CA GLU A 203 11.95 -15.10 -2.30
C GLU A 203 12.54 -15.19 -3.72
N LEU A 204 11.96 -14.49 -4.68
CA LEU A 204 12.49 -14.36 -6.04
C LEU A 204 13.77 -13.51 -6.12
N GLY A 205 14.23 -12.93 -5.04
CA GLY A 205 15.49 -12.17 -4.95
C GLY A 205 15.34 -10.65 -5.03
N LEU A 206 14.14 -10.11 -4.94
CA LEU A 206 13.94 -8.67 -4.83
C LEU A 206 14.25 -8.19 -3.40
N ILE A 207 14.86 -7.04 -3.25
CA ILE A 207 14.95 -6.36 -1.95
C ILE A 207 13.58 -5.81 -1.60
N ALA A 208 13.05 -6.24 -0.44
CA ALA A 208 11.67 -5.98 -0.05
C ALA A 208 11.60 -4.92 1.07
N VAL A 209 10.88 -3.83 0.83
CA VAL A 209 10.75 -2.69 1.74
C VAL A 209 9.28 -2.48 2.06
N ALA A 210 8.90 -2.72 3.31
CA ALA A 210 7.58 -2.46 3.85
C ALA A 210 7.61 -1.22 4.75
N VAL A 211 6.70 -0.28 4.51
CA VAL A 211 6.59 0.94 5.32
C VAL A 211 5.16 1.11 5.77
N GLY A 212 4.94 1.32 7.06
CA GLY A 212 3.59 1.43 7.59
C GLY A 212 3.53 1.98 9.02
N ASP A 213 2.32 2.16 9.49
CA ASP A 213 2.00 2.64 10.82
C ASP A 213 1.15 1.60 11.56
N ALA A 214 1.73 0.96 12.57
CA ALA A 214 1.03 -0.08 13.33
C ALA A 214 -0.21 0.43 14.08
N ASP A 215 -0.24 1.73 14.42
CA ASP A 215 -1.31 2.35 15.20
C ASP A 215 -2.49 2.85 14.32
N GLN A 216 -2.31 2.87 12.98
CA GLN A 216 -3.32 3.40 12.03
C GLN A 216 -4.11 2.34 11.26
N SER A 217 -4.11 1.08 11.67
CA SER A 217 -4.92 0.04 11.00
C SER A 217 -6.42 0.29 11.21
N ILE A 218 -7.05 1.00 10.25
CA ILE A 218 -8.47 1.36 10.30
C ILE A 218 -9.37 0.38 9.53
N PHE A 219 -8.78 -0.56 8.78
CA PHE A 219 -9.49 -1.51 7.92
C PHE A 219 -9.55 -2.95 8.48
N GLN A 220 -9.42 -3.13 9.79
CA GLN A 220 -9.48 -4.45 10.44
C GLN A 220 -10.76 -5.24 10.11
N PHE A 221 -11.89 -4.54 9.92
CA PHE A 221 -13.17 -5.14 9.54
C PHE A 221 -13.18 -5.80 8.15
N SER A 222 -12.18 -5.50 7.29
CA SER A 222 -12.03 -6.09 5.96
C SER A 222 -10.84 -7.06 5.86
N GLY A 223 -10.40 -7.63 7.00
CA GLY A 223 -9.28 -8.58 7.04
C GLY A 223 -7.89 -7.96 6.85
N LYS A 224 -7.81 -6.63 6.84
CA LYS A 224 -6.56 -5.88 6.78
C LYS A 224 -6.13 -5.53 8.20
N ASP A 225 -4.99 -6.06 8.62
CA ASP A 225 -4.49 -5.92 9.98
C ASP A 225 -3.00 -5.54 9.95
N SER A 226 -2.61 -4.65 10.87
CA SER A 226 -1.21 -4.33 11.15
C SER A 226 -0.37 -5.55 11.58
N LYS A 227 -1.03 -6.69 11.83
CA LYS A 227 -0.40 -7.97 12.15
C LYS A 227 0.74 -8.32 11.20
N HIS A 228 0.50 -8.23 9.90
CA HIS A 228 1.52 -8.57 8.90
C HIS A 228 2.75 -7.63 8.94
N LEU A 229 2.54 -6.33 9.17
CA LEU A 229 3.63 -5.38 9.37
C LEU A 229 4.46 -5.74 10.62
N LEU A 230 3.79 -6.08 11.72
CA LEU A 230 4.45 -6.45 12.97
C LEU A 230 5.14 -7.82 12.87
N GLU A 231 4.62 -8.76 12.11
CA GLU A 231 5.27 -10.04 11.80
C GLU A 231 6.58 -9.83 11.05
N LEU A 232 6.58 -8.99 10.01
CA LEU A 232 7.81 -8.63 9.30
C LEU A 232 8.83 -7.96 10.24
N ALA A 233 8.38 -7.04 11.09
CA ALA A 233 9.27 -6.32 12.01
C ALA A 233 9.92 -7.23 13.07
N LYS A 234 9.31 -8.36 13.39
CA LYS A 234 9.84 -9.39 14.30
C LYS A 234 10.68 -10.46 13.60
N SER A 235 10.57 -10.54 12.29
CA SER A 235 11.32 -11.51 11.49
C SER A 235 12.79 -11.16 11.42
N ASN A 236 13.67 -12.17 11.51
CA ASN A 236 15.11 -11.98 11.31
C ASN A 236 15.49 -11.71 9.83
N GLU A 237 14.54 -11.84 8.92
CA GLU A 237 14.76 -11.62 7.48
C GLU A 237 14.64 -10.16 7.05
N PHE A 238 14.20 -9.29 7.96
CA PHE A 238 14.02 -7.88 7.73
C PHE A 238 14.69 -7.05 8.82
N LYS A 239 15.39 -6.00 8.42
CA LYS A 239 15.87 -5.00 9.37
C LYS A 239 14.72 -4.07 9.74
N SER A 240 14.41 -3.94 11.01
CA SER A 240 13.39 -3.01 11.49
C SER A 240 13.99 -1.64 11.81
N PHE A 241 13.31 -0.58 11.34
CA PHE A 241 13.58 0.81 11.67
C PHE A 241 12.33 1.45 12.25
N SER A 242 12.51 2.39 13.20
CA SER A 242 11.43 3.23 13.73
C SER A 242 11.64 4.68 13.32
N VAL A 243 10.57 5.35 12.88
CA VAL A 243 10.60 6.78 12.53
C VAL A 243 9.44 7.47 13.25
N ASP A 244 9.75 8.12 14.37
CA ASP A 244 8.74 8.55 15.34
C ASP A 244 8.49 10.07 15.37
N ILE A 245 9.39 10.88 14.82
CA ILE A 245 9.29 12.35 14.90
C ILE A 245 8.23 12.87 13.92
N ASN A 246 7.17 13.47 14.45
CA ASN A 246 6.13 14.09 13.64
C ASN A 246 6.59 15.47 13.13
N HIS A 247 6.66 15.62 11.80
CA HIS A 247 7.03 16.86 11.09
C HIS A 247 5.82 17.60 10.50
N ARG A 248 4.61 17.06 10.67
CA ARG A 248 3.39 17.57 10.03
C ARG A 248 2.57 18.45 10.95
N CYS A 249 2.41 18.03 12.19
CA CYS A 249 1.45 18.62 13.12
C CYS A 249 2.16 19.44 14.21
N HIS A 250 1.48 20.46 14.69
CA HIS A 250 1.93 21.19 15.88
C HIS A 250 2.03 20.26 17.10
N PRO A 251 3.00 20.43 18.01
CA PRO A 251 3.21 19.53 19.16
C PRO A 251 1.95 19.30 20.01
N SER A 252 1.08 20.30 20.18
CA SER A 252 -0.17 20.13 20.92
C SER A 252 -1.15 19.14 20.30
N ILE A 253 -1.17 19.04 18.96
CA ILE A 253 -2.00 18.07 18.22
C ILE A 253 -1.40 16.68 18.37
N VAL A 254 -0.07 16.56 18.27
CA VAL A 254 0.65 15.30 18.52
C VAL A 254 0.39 14.81 19.93
N ASN A 255 0.52 15.68 20.93
CA ASN A 255 0.26 15.38 22.35
C ASN A 255 -1.16 14.86 22.56
N TYR A 256 -2.15 15.49 21.94
CA TYR A 256 -3.54 15.05 22.04
C TYR A 256 -3.72 13.63 21.45
N SER A 257 -3.20 13.37 20.27
CA SER A 257 -3.29 12.03 19.65
C SER A 257 -2.56 10.97 20.48
N MET A 258 -1.37 11.27 21.03
CA MET A 258 -0.64 10.35 21.90
C MET A 258 -1.42 10.00 23.16
N ARG A 259 -2.09 10.98 23.79
CA ARG A 259 -2.93 10.76 24.98
C ARG A 259 -4.18 9.95 24.71
N LEU A 260 -4.70 9.95 23.50
CA LEU A 260 -5.81 9.06 23.10
C LEU A 260 -5.39 7.60 23.03
N LEU A 261 -4.13 7.32 22.70
CA LEU A 261 -3.57 5.97 22.62
C LEU A 261 -3.02 5.47 23.95
N ASP A 262 -2.37 6.37 24.70
CA ASP A 262 -1.76 6.06 26.00
C ASP A 262 -1.88 7.27 26.94
N GLU A 263 -2.67 7.12 28.02
CA GLU A 263 -2.86 8.16 29.03
C GLU A 263 -1.55 8.56 29.76
N GLY A 264 -0.57 7.64 29.80
CA GLY A 264 0.75 7.82 30.37
C GLY A 264 1.78 8.47 29.46
N ALA A 265 1.45 8.73 28.18
CA ALA A 265 2.39 9.22 27.17
C ALA A 265 3.12 10.49 27.61
N SER A 266 4.44 10.52 27.38
CA SER A 266 5.26 11.72 27.59
C SER A 266 4.93 12.78 26.55
N LEU A 267 4.62 14.00 27.00
CA LEU A 267 4.20 15.08 26.12
C LEU A 267 5.40 15.85 25.56
N LEU A 268 5.26 16.29 24.31
CA LEU A 268 6.17 17.24 23.70
C LEU A 268 5.95 18.65 24.28
N ASN A 269 7.00 19.48 24.32
CA ASN A 269 6.84 20.86 24.69
C ASN A 269 6.03 21.61 23.62
N ALA A 270 5.00 22.32 24.04
CA ALA A 270 4.11 23.09 23.16
C ALA A 270 3.82 24.45 23.80
N ASP A 271 4.19 25.53 23.11
CA ASP A 271 4.02 26.89 23.60
C ASP A 271 2.52 27.30 23.59
N GLU A 272 1.76 26.75 22.65
CA GLU A 272 0.32 27.01 22.48
C GLU A 272 -0.47 25.72 22.30
N CYS A 273 -1.77 25.74 22.64
CA CYS A 273 -2.68 24.63 22.42
C CYS A 273 -3.56 24.92 21.19
N HIS A 274 -3.41 24.08 20.15
CA HIS A 274 -4.22 24.12 18.93
C HIS A 274 -5.34 23.06 18.90
N VAL A 275 -5.61 22.43 20.05
CA VAL A 275 -6.72 21.46 20.19
C VAL A 275 -7.81 22.08 21.03
N PHE A 276 -9.00 22.20 20.47
CA PHE A 276 -10.15 22.76 21.12
C PHE A 276 -11.26 21.72 21.20
N TYR A 277 -11.92 21.67 22.35
CA TYR A 277 -13.07 20.79 22.57
C TYR A 277 -14.35 21.64 22.62
N GLN A 278 -15.40 21.18 21.93
CA GLN A 278 -16.72 21.74 22.05
C GLN A 278 -17.78 20.63 22.05
N SER A 279 -18.66 20.64 23.02
CA SER A 279 -19.84 19.80 23.07
C SER A 279 -20.98 20.44 22.27
N ILE A 280 -21.65 19.64 21.43
CA ILE A 280 -22.80 20.08 20.63
C ILE A 280 -23.91 19.07 20.88
N ASP A 281 -25.05 19.57 21.34
CA ASP A 281 -26.26 18.78 21.47
C ASP A 281 -27.05 18.82 20.16
N GLY A 282 -27.35 17.63 19.60
CA GLY A 282 -28.14 17.53 18.37
C GLY A 282 -27.96 16.25 17.62
N ASN A 283 -28.71 16.12 16.52
CA ASN A 283 -28.57 15.02 15.59
C ASN A 283 -27.44 15.29 14.57
N GLN A 284 -27.17 14.32 13.68
CA GLN A 284 -26.12 14.42 12.66
C GLN A 284 -26.26 15.65 11.75
N GLU A 285 -27.51 16.05 11.41
CA GLU A 285 -27.78 17.22 10.55
C GLU A 285 -27.43 18.53 11.24
N SER A 286 -27.76 18.65 12.55
CA SER A 286 -27.40 19.82 13.36
C SER A 286 -25.90 19.98 13.52
N ILE A 287 -25.19 18.85 13.71
CA ILE A 287 -23.72 18.82 13.82
C ILE A 287 -23.09 19.21 12.47
N ALA A 288 -23.59 18.68 11.36
CA ALA A 288 -23.10 19.01 10.01
C ALA A 288 -23.30 20.51 9.70
N ALA A 289 -24.48 21.05 9.97
CA ALA A 289 -24.78 22.47 9.77
C ALA A 289 -23.89 23.37 10.65
N TRP A 290 -23.62 22.97 11.89
CA TRP A 290 -22.73 23.70 12.78
C TRP A 290 -21.28 23.71 12.29
N ILE A 291 -20.78 22.56 11.78
CA ILE A 291 -19.43 22.43 11.19
C ILE A 291 -19.34 23.32 9.95
N ASP A 292 -20.34 23.28 9.07
CA ASP A 292 -20.35 24.00 7.81
C ASP A 292 -20.34 25.54 8.05
N ALA A 293 -21.14 26.01 8.98
CA ALA A 293 -21.15 27.43 9.37
C ALA A 293 -19.82 27.93 9.95
N ARG A 294 -19.03 27.02 10.56
CA ARG A 294 -17.77 27.37 11.24
C ARG A 294 -16.54 27.19 10.34
N ILE A 295 -16.60 26.33 9.34
CA ILE A 295 -15.50 26.04 8.44
C ILE A 295 -15.06 27.28 7.64
N GLU A 296 -15.99 28.10 7.21
CA GLU A 296 -15.71 29.36 6.50
C GLU A 296 -15.00 30.39 7.39
N ASN A 297 -15.40 30.50 8.66
CA ASN A 297 -14.74 31.35 9.64
C ASN A 297 -13.30 30.87 9.94
N LEU A 298 -13.11 29.56 10.11
CA LEU A 298 -11.80 28.97 10.34
C LEU A 298 -10.87 29.14 9.13
N ARG A 299 -11.41 28.98 7.93
CA ARG A 299 -10.65 29.25 6.69
C ARG A 299 -10.17 30.70 6.62
N GLY A 300 -11.03 31.66 6.94
CA GLY A 300 -10.65 33.06 6.94
C GLY A 300 -9.64 33.40 8.04
N GLN A 301 -9.78 32.80 9.22
CA GLN A 301 -8.91 33.07 10.38
C GLN A 301 -7.50 32.48 10.19
N TYR A 302 -7.37 31.33 9.54
CA TYR A 302 -6.11 30.60 9.40
C TYR A 302 -5.56 30.60 7.96
N GLU A 303 -6.12 31.40 7.05
CA GLU A 303 -5.71 31.50 5.63
C GLU A 303 -5.63 30.13 4.92
N ILE A 304 -6.52 29.18 5.29
CA ILE A 304 -6.53 27.83 4.73
C ILE A 304 -7.13 27.88 3.33
N GLY A 305 -6.30 27.59 2.31
CA GLY A 305 -6.71 27.45 0.92
C GLY A 305 -7.73 26.32 0.71
N ARG A 306 -8.41 26.32 -0.46
CA ARG A 306 -9.36 25.28 -0.89
C ARG A 306 -8.67 23.94 -1.20
#